data_d9e28f94effaf4de3749d67acd416d9f
#
_entry.id   d9e28f94effaf4de3749d67acd416d9f
#
_cell.length_a   1.000
_cell.length_b   1.000
_cell.length_c   1.000
_cell.angle_alpha   90.00
_cell.angle_beta   90.00
_cell.angle_gamma   90.00
#
_symmetry.space_group_name_H-M   'P 1'
#
loop_
_entity.id
_entity.type
_entity.pdbx_description
1 polymer ?
#
loop_
_entity_poly.entity_id
_entity_poly.type
_entity_poly.pdbx_seq_one_letter_code
_entity_poly.pdbx_strand_id
1 'polypeptide(L)'
;MNRALRRTLLPLACLLLLWGGQVSADVYQYRDRNGGILLTDKPVRGLELLKRYRFKTHRLRRSGDSLAALRRRQAKLRPLINAAAREAALPEALVHAVIRVESAYRTDAVSPKGARGLMQLMPATARRFGVTDLHDPRQNLRGGTRYLRELMALFDNDLRLALAAYNAGENAVLNNGRRIPPYPETRRYVEKVLNFYREYRAGNQLAQR
;
A
#
# COMPACT_ATOMS: atom_id res chain seq x y z
N MET A 1 -45.92 49.58 42.84
CA MET A 1 -46.15 49.73 41.36
C MET A 1 -44.85 49.85 40.68
N ASN A 2 -44.31 48.75 40.04
CA ASN A 2 -43.43 48.81 38.93
C ASN A 2 -43.23 47.36 38.41
N ARG A 3 -43.75 47.08 37.22
CA ARG A 3 -43.68 45.83 36.55
C ARG A 3 -42.30 45.71 35.86
N ALA A 4 -41.45 44.74 36.23
CA ALA A 4 -40.25 44.39 35.54
C ALA A 4 -40.55 43.43 34.38
N LEU A 5 -40.30 43.89 33.16
CA LEU A 5 -40.35 43.09 31.94
C LEU A 5 -39.24 42.02 31.97
N ARG A 6 -39.60 40.76 31.98
CA ARG A 6 -38.71 39.66 31.69
C ARG A 6 -38.51 39.54 30.16
N ARG A 7 -37.32 39.89 29.67
CA ARG A 7 -36.89 39.60 28.31
C ARG A 7 -36.37 38.17 28.28
N THR A 8 -37.10 37.29 27.64
CA THR A 8 -36.64 35.93 27.28
C THR A 8 -35.71 36.04 26.10
N LEU A 9 -34.43 35.71 26.31
CA LEU A 9 -33.43 35.52 25.25
C LEU A 9 -33.61 34.13 24.69
N LEU A 10 -34.06 34.03 23.43
CA LEU A 10 -33.96 32.80 22.63
C LEU A 10 -32.49 32.58 22.21
N PRO A 11 -31.95 31.35 22.32
CA PRO A 11 -30.64 31.06 21.76
C PRO A 11 -30.76 30.94 20.24
N LEU A 12 -30.03 31.79 19.56
CA LEU A 12 -29.80 31.73 18.09
C LEU A 12 -28.98 30.48 17.77
N ALA A 13 -29.65 29.42 17.30
CA ALA A 13 -28.96 28.23 16.80
C ALA A 13 -28.22 28.60 15.51
N CYS A 14 -26.91 28.78 15.61
CA CYS A 14 -26.02 28.89 14.44
C CYS A 14 -26.02 27.57 13.66
N LEU A 15 -26.84 27.52 12.62
CA LEU A 15 -26.80 26.47 11.62
C LEU A 15 -25.53 26.67 10.75
N LEU A 16 -24.41 26.08 11.14
CA LEU A 16 -23.20 25.97 10.30
C LEU A 16 -23.49 25.02 9.14
N LEU A 17 -23.98 25.58 8.04
CA LEU A 17 -24.00 24.93 6.75
C LEU A 17 -22.53 24.67 6.34
N LEU A 18 -22.05 23.44 6.55
CA LEU A 18 -20.83 22.93 5.96
C LEU A 18 -21.00 22.86 4.45
N TRP A 19 -20.70 23.95 3.77
CA TRP A 19 -20.45 23.91 2.33
C TRP A 19 -19.21 23.09 2.10
N GLY A 20 -19.40 21.84 1.73
CA GLY A 20 -18.35 21.00 1.20
C GLY A 20 -17.85 21.53 -0.13
N GLY A 21 -16.98 22.52 -0.10
CA GLY A 21 -16.30 23.02 -1.30
C GLY A 21 -15.53 21.87 -1.96
N GLN A 22 -15.89 21.55 -3.19
CA GLN A 22 -15.07 20.67 -4.03
C GLN A 22 -13.77 21.42 -4.34
N VAL A 23 -12.66 20.97 -3.76
CA VAL A 23 -11.33 21.47 -4.13
C VAL A 23 -10.99 20.87 -5.49
N SER A 24 -11.21 21.64 -6.56
CA SER A 24 -10.71 21.35 -7.89
C SER A 24 -9.29 21.91 -7.97
N ALA A 25 -8.31 21.06 -8.24
CA ALA A 25 -6.96 21.50 -8.53
C ALA A 25 -6.84 21.76 -10.03
N ASP A 26 -7.05 22.99 -10.43
CA ASP A 26 -6.83 23.43 -11.82
C ASP A 26 -5.40 23.98 -11.94
N VAL A 27 -4.68 23.65 -13.01
CA VAL A 27 -3.42 24.28 -13.37
C VAL A 27 -3.63 25.08 -14.66
N TYR A 28 -3.21 26.33 -14.61
CA TYR A 28 -3.34 27.28 -15.72
C TYR A 28 -1.97 27.50 -16.34
N GLN A 29 -1.92 27.46 -17.66
CA GLN A 29 -0.74 27.77 -18.45
C GLN A 29 -0.99 29.10 -19.16
N TYR A 30 -0.16 30.08 -18.86
CA TYR A 30 -0.21 31.41 -19.49
C TYR A 30 1.05 31.68 -20.31
N ARG A 31 0.92 32.59 -21.28
CA ARG A 31 2.07 33.26 -21.90
C ARG A 31 2.34 34.55 -21.13
N ASP A 32 3.56 34.69 -20.63
CA ASP A 32 3.97 35.95 -20.02
C ASP A 32 4.29 37.04 -21.07
N ARG A 33 4.54 38.27 -20.60
CA ARG A 33 4.80 39.42 -21.50
C ARG A 33 6.08 39.29 -22.30
N ASN A 34 7.00 38.40 -21.90
CA ASN A 34 8.29 38.15 -22.55
C ASN A 34 8.24 36.88 -23.45
N GLY A 35 7.05 36.28 -23.65
CA GLY A 35 6.87 35.07 -24.44
C GLY A 35 7.14 33.77 -23.67
N GLY A 36 7.49 33.84 -22.39
CA GLY A 36 7.72 32.68 -21.53
C GLY A 36 6.44 31.96 -21.13
N ILE A 37 6.57 30.73 -20.63
CA ILE A 37 5.45 29.92 -20.14
C ILE A 37 5.38 30.00 -18.63
N LEU A 38 4.26 30.50 -18.11
CA LEU A 38 3.92 30.50 -16.69
C LEU A 38 2.91 29.38 -16.39
N LEU A 39 3.24 28.49 -15.45
CA LEU A 39 2.31 27.52 -14.89
C LEU A 39 1.94 27.94 -13.46
N THR A 40 0.65 27.97 -13.15
CA THR A 40 0.14 28.37 -11.84
C THR A 40 -1.13 27.63 -11.47
N ASP A 41 -1.36 27.42 -10.18
CA ASP A 41 -2.59 26.85 -9.62
C ASP A 41 -3.71 27.87 -9.41
N LYS A 42 -3.44 29.14 -9.65
CA LYS A 42 -4.41 30.25 -9.51
C LYS A 42 -4.60 31.01 -10.80
N PRO A 43 -5.83 31.43 -11.13
CA PRO A 43 -6.04 32.27 -12.30
C PRO A 43 -5.34 33.62 -12.16
N VAL A 44 -4.60 34.01 -13.21
CA VAL A 44 -3.89 35.30 -13.30
C VAL A 44 -4.60 36.19 -14.31
N ARG A 45 -4.88 37.45 -13.93
CA ARG A 45 -5.46 38.45 -14.84
C ARG A 45 -4.37 39.16 -15.65
N GLY A 46 -4.68 39.49 -16.89
CA GLY A 46 -3.78 40.29 -17.74
C GLY A 46 -2.69 39.50 -18.48
N LEU A 47 -2.72 38.17 -18.43
CA LEU A 47 -1.89 37.28 -19.23
C LEU A 47 -2.75 36.45 -20.17
N GLU A 48 -2.17 36.07 -21.33
CA GLU A 48 -2.84 35.20 -22.31
C GLU A 48 -2.93 33.77 -21.76
N LEU A 49 -4.15 33.28 -21.54
CA LEU A 49 -4.37 31.88 -21.12
C LEU A 49 -4.18 30.95 -22.33
N LEU A 50 -3.12 30.14 -22.32
CA LEU A 50 -2.85 29.16 -23.36
C LEU A 50 -3.62 27.85 -23.14
N LYS A 51 -3.66 27.37 -21.89
CA LYS A 51 -4.31 26.10 -21.57
C LYS A 51 -4.74 26.04 -20.10
N ARG A 52 -5.88 25.42 -19.86
CA ARG A 52 -6.35 25.07 -18.52
C ARG A 52 -6.37 23.55 -18.37
N TYR A 53 -5.55 23.04 -17.50
CA TYR A 53 -5.55 21.63 -17.12
C TYR A 53 -6.51 21.45 -15.97
N ARG A 54 -7.68 20.90 -16.23
CA ARG A 54 -8.66 20.57 -15.20
C ARG A 54 -8.35 19.15 -14.70
N PHE A 55 -7.62 19.06 -13.62
CA PHE A 55 -7.52 17.79 -12.93
C PHE A 55 -8.85 17.56 -12.21
N LYS A 56 -9.71 16.69 -12.77
CA LYS A 56 -10.73 16.08 -11.94
C LYS A 56 -9.95 15.41 -10.82
N THR A 57 -9.90 16.04 -9.65
CA THR A 57 -9.59 15.32 -8.45
C THR A 57 -10.75 14.32 -8.34
N HIS A 58 -10.58 13.15 -8.96
CA HIS A 58 -11.23 12.01 -8.39
C HIS A 58 -10.80 12.16 -6.94
N ARG A 59 -11.75 12.52 -6.05
CA ARG A 59 -11.61 12.17 -4.65
C ARG A 59 -10.88 10.86 -4.77
N LEU A 60 -9.58 10.84 -4.45
CA LEU A 60 -8.96 9.58 -4.16
C LEU A 60 -9.94 9.04 -3.13
N ARG A 61 -10.92 8.28 -3.61
CA ARG A 61 -11.59 7.34 -2.73
C ARG A 61 -10.35 6.78 -2.09
N ARG A 62 -10.10 7.19 -0.86
CA ARG A 62 -9.21 6.45 -0.02
C ARG A 62 -9.69 5.03 -0.22
N SER A 63 -9.13 4.34 -1.20
CA SER A 63 -9.01 2.90 -1.19
C SER A 63 -8.01 2.64 -0.06
N GLY A 64 -8.20 3.41 0.97
CA GLY A 64 -7.62 3.27 2.24
C GLY A 64 -8.55 2.30 2.90
N ASP A 65 -8.19 1.06 2.80
CA ASP A 65 -8.39 0.26 3.96
C ASP A 65 -7.97 1.13 5.13
N SER A 66 -8.94 1.54 5.93
CA SER A 66 -8.62 2.32 7.11
C SER A 66 -7.55 1.52 7.86
N LEU A 67 -6.60 2.15 8.49
CA LEU A 67 -5.58 1.45 9.30
C LEU A 67 -6.24 0.44 10.24
N ALA A 68 -7.47 0.75 10.71
CA ALA A 68 -8.29 -0.14 11.51
C ALA A 68 -8.72 -1.42 10.74
N ALA A 69 -9.14 -1.30 9.48
CA ALA A 69 -9.53 -2.46 8.67
C ALA A 69 -8.32 -3.37 8.39
N LEU A 70 -7.15 -2.77 8.13
CA LEU A 70 -5.90 -3.50 7.96
C LEU A 70 -5.51 -4.25 9.23
N ARG A 71 -5.53 -3.57 10.40
CA ARG A 71 -5.22 -4.20 11.68
C ARG A 71 -6.18 -5.35 12.01
N ARG A 72 -7.47 -5.22 11.70
CA ARG A 72 -8.45 -6.31 11.88
C ARG A 72 -8.12 -7.52 11.01
N ARG A 73 -7.78 -7.32 9.72
CA ARG A 73 -7.37 -8.43 8.83
C ARG A 73 -6.10 -9.10 9.32
N GLN A 74 -5.10 -8.31 9.69
CA GLN A 74 -3.86 -8.82 10.26
C GLN A 74 -4.11 -9.66 11.51
N ALA A 75 -4.90 -9.15 12.47
CA ALA A 75 -5.21 -9.87 13.70
C ALA A 75 -5.94 -11.20 13.42
N LYS A 76 -6.93 -11.20 12.51
CA LYS A 76 -7.68 -12.40 12.12
C LYS A 76 -6.78 -13.47 11.47
N LEU A 77 -5.81 -13.05 10.67
CA LEU A 77 -4.95 -13.96 9.91
C LEU A 77 -3.66 -14.34 10.66
N ARG A 78 -3.31 -13.63 11.73
CA ARG A 78 -2.08 -13.84 12.48
C ARG A 78 -1.80 -15.30 12.87
N PRO A 79 -2.75 -16.07 13.41
CA PRO A 79 -2.50 -17.47 13.77
C PRO A 79 -2.09 -18.33 12.57
N LEU A 80 -2.74 -18.13 11.41
CA LEU A 80 -2.43 -18.84 10.16
C LEU A 80 -1.07 -18.45 9.60
N ILE A 81 -0.77 -17.15 9.60
CA ILE A 81 0.51 -16.60 9.11
C ILE A 81 1.66 -17.12 9.94
N ASN A 82 1.53 -17.08 11.28
CA ASN A 82 2.56 -17.55 12.16
C ASN A 82 2.79 -19.07 12.03
N ALA A 83 1.73 -19.87 11.87
CA ALA A 83 1.85 -21.29 11.61
C ALA A 83 2.61 -21.58 10.31
N ALA A 84 2.25 -20.92 9.20
CA ALA A 84 2.92 -21.07 7.91
C ALA A 84 4.39 -20.61 7.94
N ALA A 85 4.68 -19.53 8.68
CA ALA A 85 6.05 -19.05 8.87
C ALA A 85 6.91 -20.08 9.59
N ARG A 86 6.41 -20.67 10.70
CA ARG A 86 7.12 -21.72 11.44
C ARG A 86 7.33 -22.98 10.59
N GLU A 87 6.29 -23.44 9.86
CA GLU A 87 6.39 -24.59 8.95
C GLU A 87 7.50 -24.41 7.90
N ALA A 88 7.64 -23.18 7.38
CA ALA A 88 8.67 -22.85 6.39
C ALA A 88 10.03 -22.44 7.01
N ALA A 89 10.19 -22.49 8.32
CA ALA A 89 11.39 -22.01 9.04
C ALA A 89 11.76 -20.55 8.66
N LEU A 90 10.76 -19.66 8.55
CA LEU A 90 10.91 -18.23 8.29
C LEU A 90 10.54 -17.41 9.53
N PRO A 91 11.18 -16.24 9.76
CA PRO A 91 10.75 -15.32 10.79
C PRO A 91 9.30 -14.86 10.53
N GLU A 92 8.42 -14.96 11.55
CA GLU A 92 7.02 -14.50 11.44
C GLU A 92 6.93 -13.04 10.99
N ALA A 93 7.79 -12.18 11.52
CA ALA A 93 7.88 -10.77 11.15
C ALA A 93 8.17 -10.56 9.65
N LEU A 94 8.99 -11.43 9.04
CA LEU A 94 9.29 -11.38 7.59
C LEU A 94 8.06 -11.73 6.76
N VAL A 95 7.36 -12.81 7.11
CA VAL A 95 6.15 -13.23 6.39
C VAL A 95 5.07 -12.17 6.50
N HIS A 96 4.89 -11.57 7.68
CA HIS A 96 3.98 -10.43 7.87
C HIS A 96 4.35 -9.22 6.99
N ALA A 97 5.66 -8.91 6.88
CA ALA A 97 6.14 -7.80 6.05
C ALA A 97 5.86 -8.02 4.55
N VAL A 98 6.09 -9.23 4.05
CA VAL A 98 5.77 -9.62 2.66
C VAL A 98 4.28 -9.47 2.41
N ILE A 99 3.41 -10.09 3.23
CA ILE A 99 1.95 -10.02 3.08
C ILE A 99 1.45 -8.56 3.16
N ARG A 100 2.07 -7.73 3.99
CA ARG A 100 1.72 -6.31 4.10
C ARG A 100 1.93 -5.57 2.79
N VAL A 101 3.02 -5.86 2.08
CA VAL A 101 3.35 -5.21 0.81
C VAL A 101 2.55 -5.81 -0.33
N GLU A 102 2.35 -7.14 -0.35
CA GLU A 102 1.69 -7.86 -1.43
C GLU A 102 0.19 -7.58 -1.51
N SER A 103 -0.51 -7.72 -0.40
CA SER A 103 -1.98 -7.68 -0.39
C SER A 103 -2.59 -6.76 0.65
N ALA A 104 -1.78 -6.21 1.58
CA ALA A 104 -2.30 -5.59 2.80
C ALA A 104 -3.28 -6.51 3.54
N TYR A 105 -2.96 -7.82 3.61
CA TYR A 105 -3.76 -8.88 4.23
C TYR A 105 -5.11 -9.14 3.56
N ARG A 106 -5.27 -8.85 2.27
CA ARG A 106 -6.49 -9.18 1.52
C ARG A 106 -6.35 -10.54 0.87
N THR A 107 -7.24 -11.46 1.22
CA THR A 107 -7.28 -12.82 0.65
C THR A 107 -7.79 -12.84 -0.78
N ASP A 108 -8.59 -11.85 -1.14
CA ASP A 108 -9.22 -11.65 -2.46
C ASP A 108 -8.39 -10.78 -3.42
N ALA A 109 -7.18 -10.38 -3.03
CA ALA A 109 -6.36 -9.50 -3.84
C ALA A 109 -5.98 -10.16 -5.18
N VAL A 110 -6.15 -9.39 -6.26
CA VAL A 110 -5.72 -9.77 -7.62
C VAL A 110 -4.95 -8.60 -8.21
N SER A 111 -3.74 -8.87 -8.72
CA SER A 111 -2.93 -7.87 -9.40
C SER A 111 -3.29 -7.80 -10.90
N PRO A 112 -2.96 -6.69 -11.60
CA PRO A 112 -3.13 -6.61 -13.05
C PRO A 112 -2.35 -7.68 -13.82
N LYS A 113 -1.27 -8.20 -13.27
CA LYS A 113 -0.46 -9.28 -13.84
C LYS A 113 -1.00 -10.69 -13.51
N GLY A 114 -2.09 -10.79 -12.75
CA GLY A 114 -2.73 -12.06 -12.39
C GLY A 114 -2.18 -12.75 -11.14
N ALA A 115 -1.33 -12.09 -10.35
CA ALA A 115 -0.94 -12.58 -9.04
C ALA A 115 -2.13 -12.51 -8.06
N ARG A 116 -2.29 -13.49 -7.15
CA ARG A 116 -3.49 -13.64 -6.33
C ARG A 116 -3.20 -13.97 -4.88
N GLY A 117 -4.12 -13.54 -4.02
CA GLY A 117 -4.20 -13.89 -2.61
C GLY A 117 -3.22 -13.14 -1.72
N LEU A 118 -3.04 -13.63 -0.49
CA LEU A 118 -2.28 -12.98 0.57
C LEU A 118 -0.83 -12.67 0.20
N MET A 119 -0.15 -13.63 -0.44
CA MET A 119 1.25 -13.53 -0.82
C MET A 119 1.44 -13.31 -2.34
N GLN A 120 0.35 -12.94 -3.05
CA GLN A 120 0.36 -12.58 -4.48
C GLN A 120 1.07 -13.61 -5.35
N LEU A 121 0.68 -14.87 -5.24
CA LEU A 121 1.26 -15.93 -6.06
C LEU A 121 0.79 -15.83 -7.52
N MET A 122 1.73 -15.94 -8.45
CA MET A 122 1.41 -16.17 -9.85
C MET A 122 0.88 -17.60 -10.04
N PRO A 123 -0.07 -17.85 -10.96
CA PRO A 123 -0.64 -19.18 -11.18
C PRO A 123 0.41 -20.27 -11.46
N ALA A 124 1.49 -19.94 -12.16
CA ALA A 124 2.59 -20.88 -12.41
C ALA A 124 3.31 -21.26 -11.11
N THR A 125 3.64 -20.29 -10.28
CA THR A 125 4.25 -20.51 -8.97
C THR A 125 3.32 -21.29 -8.05
N ALA A 126 2.02 -20.98 -8.03
CA ALA A 126 1.02 -21.67 -7.24
C ALA A 126 0.98 -23.18 -7.58
N ARG A 127 0.94 -23.53 -8.87
CA ARG A 127 1.00 -24.94 -9.32
C ARG A 127 2.24 -25.66 -8.86
N ARG A 128 3.42 -25.02 -8.94
CA ARG A 128 4.71 -25.57 -8.51
C ARG A 128 4.70 -25.99 -7.03
N PHE A 129 3.96 -25.24 -6.19
CA PHE A 129 3.84 -25.52 -4.76
C PHE A 129 2.53 -26.22 -4.35
N GLY A 130 1.77 -26.77 -5.31
CA GLY A 130 0.57 -27.55 -5.06
C GLY A 130 -0.60 -26.71 -4.51
N VAL A 131 -0.64 -25.41 -4.85
CA VAL A 131 -1.75 -24.52 -4.51
C VAL A 131 -2.82 -24.61 -5.59
N THR A 132 -4.00 -25.09 -5.26
CA THR A 132 -5.14 -25.24 -6.17
C THR A 132 -6.11 -24.07 -6.07
N ASP A 133 -6.28 -23.50 -4.87
CA ASP A 133 -7.05 -22.28 -4.65
C ASP A 133 -6.14 -21.16 -4.11
N LEU A 134 -5.86 -20.17 -4.98
CA LEU A 134 -5.01 -19.02 -4.62
C LEU A 134 -5.70 -18.05 -3.64
N HIS A 135 -7.00 -18.11 -3.48
CA HIS A 135 -7.76 -17.28 -2.54
C HIS A 135 -7.96 -17.94 -1.18
N ASP A 136 -7.77 -19.27 -1.09
CA ASP A 136 -7.70 -19.94 0.20
C ASP A 136 -6.47 -19.50 0.98
N PRO A 137 -6.64 -18.89 2.17
CA PRO A 137 -5.52 -18.30 2.90
C PRO A 137 -4.49 -19.33 3.37
N ARG A 138 -4.90 -20.58 3.68
CA ARG A 138 -3.95 -21.62 4.14
C ARG A 138 -3.09 -22.10 2.98
N GLN A 139 -3.69 -22.38 1.82
CA GLN A 139 -2.95 -22.81 0.66
C GLN A 139 -2.01 -21.72 0.14
N ASN A 140 -2.50 -20.48 0.06
CA ASN A 140 -1.70 -19.35 -0.41
C ASN A 140 -0.49 -19.09 0.50
N LEU A 141 -0.69 -19.08 1.81
CA LEU A 141 0.39 -18.93 2.79
C LEU A 141 1.40 -20.07 2.68
N ARG A 142 0.94 -21.34 2.64
CA ARG A 142 1.84 -22.49 2.50
C ARG A 142 2.68 -22.42 1.24
N GLY A 143 2.07 -22.12 0.09
CA GLY A 143 2.78 -21.98 -1.18
C GLY A 143 3.76 -20.80 -1.17
N GLY A 144 3.30 -19.63 -0.70
CA GLY A 144 4.10 -18.41 -0.69
C GLY A 144 5.29 -18.47 0.26
N THR A 145 5.12 -19.04 1.46
CA THR A 145 6.24 -19.20 2.41
C THR A 145 7.26 -20.23 1.94
N ARG A 146 6.81 -21.34 1.32
CA ARG A 146 7.71 -22.33 0.69
C ARG A 146 8.50 -21.71 -0.45
N TYR A 147 7.86 -20.95 -1.32
CA TYR A 147 8.55 -20.23 -2.39
C TYR A 147 9.58 -19.24 -1.84
N LEU A 148 9.21 -18.43 -0.85
CA LEU A 148 10.15 -17.51 -0.22
C LEU A 148 11.33 -18.26 0.44
N ARG A 149 11.08 -19.40 1.09
CA ARG A 149 12.13 -20.22 1.69
C ARG A 149 13.09 -20.80 0.64
N GLU A 150 12.55 -21.25 -0.48
CA GLU A 150 13.34 -21.73 -1.61
C GLU A 150 14.24 -20.63 -2.17
N LEU A 151 13.71 -19.41 -2.33
CA LEU A 151 14.49 -18.25 -2.76
C LEU A 151 15.57 -17.88 -1.74
N MET A 152 15.27 -17.94 -0.44
CA MET A 152 16.29 -17.74 0.60
C MET A 152 17.44 -18.75 0.45
N ALA A 153 17.13 -20.03 0.19
CA ALA A 153 18.15 -21.05 -0.04
C ALA A 153 18.94 -20.83 -1.34
N LEU A 154 18.25 -20.44 -2.43
CA LEU A 154 18.87 -20.17 -3.74
C LEU A 154 19.88 -19.01 -3.68
N PHE A 155 19.62 -18.03 -2.82
CA PHE A 155 20.47 -16.84 -2.68
C PHE A 155 21.27 -16.83 -1.36
N ASP A 156 21.66 -18.00 -0.85
CA ASP A 156 22.56 -18.14 0.30
C ASP A 156 22.09 -17.38 1.56
N ASN A 157 20.79 -17.30 1.76
CA ASN A 157 20.10 -16.53 2.79
C ASN A 157 20.31 -14.99 2.67
N ASP A 158 20.74 -14.48 1.52
CA ASP A 158 20.67 -13.04 1.25
C ASP A 158 19.20 -12.63 1.09
N LEU A 159 18.66 -12.03 2.15
CA LEU A 159 17.27 -11.58 2.18
C LEU A 159 16.94 -10.57 1.09
N ARG A 160 17.88 -9.69 0.74
CA ARG A 160 17.64 -8.65 -0.29
C ARG A 160 17.49 -9.27 -1.67
N LEU A 161 18.31 -10.25 -2.00
CA LEU A 161 18.24 -10.99 -3.26
C LEU A 161 17.01 -11.89 -3.32
N ALA A 162 16.68 -12.58 -2.22
CA ALA A 162 15.47 -13.41 -2.14
C ALA A 162 14.20 -12.58 -2.33
N LEU A 163 14.11 -11.40 -1.72
CA LEU A 163 12.97 -10.47 -1.90
C LEU A 163 12.92 -9.91 -3.33
N ALA A 164 14.06 -9.59 -3.93
CA ALA A 164 14.12 -9.15 -5.31
C ALA A 164 13.62 -10.25 -6.26
N ALA A 165 14.03 -11.49 -6.03
CA ALA A 165 13.60 -12.67 -6.80
C ALA A 165 12.11 -12.98 -6.58
N TYR A 166 11.60 -12.82 -5.37
CA TYR A 166 10.19 -12.98 -5.08
C TYR A 166 9.31 -12.05 -5.94
N ASN A 167 9.74 -10.80 -6.08
CA ASN A 167 9.00 -9.78 -6.86
C ASN A 167 9.22 -9.88 -8.37
N ALA A 168 10.47 -10.09 -8.81
CA ALA A 168 10.87 -10.03 -10.23
C ALA A 168 11.02 -11.41 -10.90
N GLY A 169 10.96 -12.49 -10.13
CA GLY A 169 11.35 -13.83 -10.55
C GLY A 169 12.83 -14.12 -10.32
N GLU A 170 13.17 -15.37 -9.98
CA GLU A 170 14.53 -15.81 -9.70
C GLU A 170 15.49 -15.60 -10.88
N ASN A 171 15.04 -15.84 -12.10
CA ASN A 171 15.85 -15.67 -13.30
C ASN A 171 16.25 -14.21 -13.53
N ALA A 172 15.43 -13.24 -13.16
CA ALA A 172 15.78 -11.83 -13.28
C ALA A 172 16.99 -11.46 -12.40
N VAL A 173 17.11 -12.06 -11.21
CA VAL A 173 18.24 -11.85 -10.30
C VAL A 173 19.46 -12.64 -10.76
N LEU A 174 19.28 -13.91 -11.17
CA LEU A 174 20.37 -14.76 -11.66
C LEU A 174 21.02 -14.17 -12.92
N ASN A 175 20.21 -13.79 -13.91
CA ASN A 175 20.69 -13.21 -15.18
C ASN A 175 21.32 -11.81 -15.00
N ASN A 176 21.02 -11.14 -13.86
CA ASN A 176 21.68 -9.88 -13.50
C ASN A 176 22.94 -10.09 -12.63
N GLY A 177 23.55 -11.24 -12.69
CA GLY A 177 24.78 -11.57 -11.95
C GLY A 177 24.57 -11.64 -10.44
N ARG A 178 23.45 -12.23 -9.99
CA ARG A 178 23.07 -12.32 -8.56
C ARG A 178 23.05 -10.95 -7.88
N ARG A 179 22.50 -9.94 -8.54
CA ARG A 179 22.31 -8.59 -8.04
C ARG A 179 20.85 -8.16 -8.25
N ILE A 180 20.36 -7.25 -7.41
CA ILE A 180 19.00 -6.70 -7.57
C ILE A 180 18.88 -6.05 -8.96
N PRO A 181 17.94 -6.51 -9.80
CA PRO A 181 17.75 -5.97 -11.14
C PRO A 181 17.47 -4.44 -11.10
N PRO A 182 17.82 -3.70 -12.15
CA PRO A 182 17.61 -2.25 -12.22
C PRO A 182 16.14 -1.86 -12.44
N TYR A 183 15.21 -2.68 -11.97
CA TYR A 183 13.77 -2.43 -12.06
C TYR A 183 13.32 -1.52 -10.89
N PRO A 184 12.79 -0.33 -11.17
CA PRO A 184 12.36 0.59 -10.10
C PRO A 184 11.29 -0.02 -9.18
N GLU A 185 10.40 -0.87 -9.71
CA GLU A 185 9.39 -1.59 -8.94
C GLU A 185 10.04 -2.52 -7.92
N THR A 186 10.97 -3.38 -8.36
CA THR A 186 11.66 -4.36 -7.51
C THR A 186 12.50 -3.71 -6.43
N ARG A 187 13.25 -2.65 -6.77
CA ARG A 187 14.03 -1.91 -5.77
C ARG A 187 13.14 -1.32 -4.67
N ARG A 188 12.02 -0.68 -5.06
CA ARG A 188 11.04 -0.15 -4.09
C ARG A 188 10.37 -1.26 -3.28
N TYR A 189 10.10 -2.40 -3.88
CA TYR A 189 9.53 -3.56 -3.20
C TYR A 189 10.45 -4.03 -2.07
N VAL A 190 11.73 -4.30 -2.39
CA VAL A 190 12.74 -4.74 -1.42
C VAL A 190 12.80 -3.78 -0.23
N GLU A 191 12.93 -2.47 -0.49
CA GLU A 191 13.00 -1.46 0.58
C GLU A 191 11.72 -1.43 1.44
N LYS A 192 10.53 -1.52 0.82
CA LYS A 192 9.25 -1.55 1.56
C LYS A 192 9.16 -2.77 2.48
N VAL A 193 9.49 -3.96 1.98
CA VAL A 193 9.44 -5.19 2.79
C VAL A 193 10.43 -5.11 3.94
N LEU A 194 11.66 -4.66 3.71
CA LEU A 194 12.68 -4.52 4.75
C LEU A 194 12.27 -3.51 5.84
N ASN A 195 11.60 -2.41 5.45
CA ASN A 195 11.08 -1.44 6.40
C ASN A 195 10.02 -2.06 7.32
N PHE A 196 9.00 -2.72 6.74
CA PHE A 196 7.99 -3.41 7.55
C PHE A 196 8.57 -4.56 8.37
N TYR A 197 9.56 -5.28 7.85
CA TYR A 197 10.21 -6.34 8.61
C TYR A 197 10.90 -5.80 9.87
N ARG A 198 11.59 -4.65 9.77
CA ARG A 198 12.19 -3.97 10.93
C ARG A 198 11.11 -3.52 11.93
N GLU A 199 10.02 -2.93 11.46
CA GLU A 199 8.90 -2.50 12.30
C GLU A 199 8.27 -3.66 13.06
N TYR A 200 7.99 -4.78 12.38
CA TYR A 200 7.39 -5.96 13.02
C TYR A 200 8.34 -6.65 14.01
N ARG A 201 9.64 -6.68 13.73
CA ARG A 201 10.62 -7.18 14.69
C ARG A 201 10.65 -6.34 15.96
N ALA A 202 10.67 -5.02 15.84
CA ALA A 202 10.66 -4.12 16.98
C ALA A 202 9.36 -4.25 17.80
N GLY A 203 8.20 -4.34 17.15
CA GLY A 203 6.91 -4.55 17.81
C GLY A 203 6.84 -5.89 18.57
N ASN A 204 7.37 -6.96 18.02
CA ASN A 204 7.41 -8.26 18.69
C ASN A 204 8.34 -8.26 19.92
N GLN A 205 9.45 -7.53 19.87
CA GLN A 205 10.37 -7.41 21.02
C GLN A 205 9.75 -6.64 22.20
N LEU A 206 8.92 -5.63 21.91
CA LEU A 206 8.21 -4.87 22.95
C LEU A 206 7.06 -5.69 23.61
N ALA A 207 6.45 -6.60 22.85
CA ALA A 207 5.37 -7.46 23.35
C ALA A 207 5.87 -8.66 24.20
N GLN A 208 7.17 -8.92 24.22
CA GLN A 208 7.82 -10.00 24.99
C GLN A 208 8.49 -9.50 26.27
N ARG A 209 8.46 -8.19 26.54
CA ARG A 209 8.94 -7.57 27.78
C ARG A 209 7.78 -7.27 28.73
#